data_282792920867a63d845529c18b38c17a
#
_entry.id   282792920867a63d845529c18b38c17a
#
_cell.length_a   1.000
_cell.length_b   1.000
_cell.length_c   1.000
_cell.angle_alpha   90.00
_cell.angle_beta   90.00
_cell.angle_gamma   90.00
#
_symmetry.space_group_name_H-M   'P 1'
#
loop_
_entity.id
_entity.type
_entity.pdbx_description
1 polymer ?
#
loop_
_entity_poly.entity_id
_entity_poly.type
_entity_poly.pdbx_seq_one_letter_code
_entity_poly.pdbx_strand_id
1 'polypeptide(L)'
;MQYTHEITLDINAKVKLLYVPVKQFDEVLRVLHITVTEDGAAWTPDSGYTANLRVLKEDGLACFYPVTIEQDGTITAPLKEGALAKDGLALADIVFTNAAGTEILSTASFFLNVGKSGIMQHVTGTNEFQRLLEDCEEAERLIAALSGGGLAFSDDGDGNITVEVVDPNE
;
A
#
# COMPACT_ATOMS: atom_id res chain seq x y z
N MET A 1 11.00 4.40 -19.15
CA MET A 1 12.37 4.19 -18.63
C MET A 1 12.23 3.85 -17.16
N GLN A 2 12.68 2.68 -16.69
CA GLN A 2 12.67 2.30 -15.29
C GLN A 2 14.05 2.56 -14.68
N TYR A 3 14.09 2.94 -13.42
CA TYR A 3 15.32 3.07 -12.64
C TYR A 3 15.41 1.88 -11.70
N THR A 4 16.31 0.97 -12.00
CA THR A 4 16.48 -0.26 -11.23
C THR A 4 17.63 -0.11 -10.25
N HIS A 5 17.41 -0.54 -9.01
CA HIS A 5 18.42 -0.70 -7.97
C HIS A 5 18.66 -2.18 -7.75
N GLU A 6 19.88 -2.63 -8.07
CA GLU A 6 20.32 -4.00 -7.81
C GLU A 6 20.78 -4.12 -6.35
N ILE A 7 20.17 -5.02 -5.60
CA ILE A 7 20.52 -5.26 -4.21
C ILE A 7 20.59 -6.76 -3.91
N THR A 8 21.40 -7.14 -2.93
CA THR A 8 21.48 -8.52 -2.43
C THR A 8 21.10 -8.54 -0.97
N LEU A 9 20.18 -9.40 -0.58
CA LEU A 9 19.71 -9.56 0.79
C LEU A 9 19.90 -11.00 1.25
N ASP A 10 20.40 -11.19 2.47
CA ASP A 10 20.62 -12.50 3.06
C ASP A 10 19.48 -12.83 4.04
N ILE A 11 19.01 -14.08 4.04
CA ILE A 11 17.91 -14.51 4.91
C ILE A 11 18.37 -14.76 6.35
N ASN A 12 19.66 -15.04 6.58
CA ASN A 12 20.21 -15.27 7.92
C ASN A 12 20.71 -14.00 8.59
N ALA A 13 20.93 -12.92 7.81
CA ALA A 13 21.33 -11.63 8.36
C ALA A 13 20.11 -10.85 8.91
N LYS A 14 20.30 -10.17 10.05
CA LYS A 14 19.21 -9.37 10.65
C LYS A 14 19.00 -8.04 9.95
N VAL A 15 20.07 -7.33 9.64
CA VAL A 15 20.06 -6.01 9.01
C VAL A 15 21.25 -5.90 8.06
N LYS A 16 21.01 -5.32 6.90
CA LYS A 16 22.07 -4.90 5.98
C LYS A 16 22.17 -3.38 6.01
N LEU A 17 23.31 -2.82 6.30
CA LEU A 17 23.59 -1.39 6.22
C LEU A 17 23.66 -0.97 4.74
N LEU A 18 22.52 -1.00 4.09
CA LEU A 18 22.33 -0.60 2.70
C LEU A 18 21.29 0.51 2.65
N TYR A 19 21.64 1.62 2.04
CA TYR A 19 20.75 2.76 1.83
C TYR A 19 20.44 2.88 0.35
N VAL A 20 19.19 2.68 -0.02
CA VAL A 20 18.71 2.86 -1.39
C VAL A 20 18.13 4.26 -1.52
N PRO A 21 18.76 5.16 -2.30
CA PRO A 21 18.26 6.52 -2.47
C PRO A 21 17.05 6.51 -3.39
N VAL A 22 15.94 7.06 -2.90
CA VAL A 22 14.68 7.21 -3.62
C VAL A 22 14.11 8.61 -3.34
N LYS A 23 13.07 9.00 -4.05
CA LYS A 23 12.38 10.29 -3.80
C LYS A 23 10.91 10.05 -3.55
N GLN A 24 10.30 10.95 -2.76
CA GLN A 24 8.86 10.99 -2.60
C GLN A 24 8.19 11.08 -3.98
N PHE A 25 7.09 10.33 -4.14
CA PHE A 25 6.23 10.31 -5.34
C PHE A 25 6.90 9.75 -6.62
N ASP A 26 8.07 9.12 -6.53
CA ASP A 26 8.69 8.38 -7.64
C ASP A 26 8.02 7.00 -7.82
N GLU A 27 6.75 6.98 -8.14
CA GLU A 27 5.97 5.74 -8.27
C GLU A 27 6.36 4.92 -9.49
N VAL A 28 6.27 3.58 -9.35
CA VAL A 28 6.35 2.57 -10.42
C VAL A 28 7.63 2.63 -11.29
N LEU A 29 8.24 3.79 -11.41
CA LEU A 29 9.46 3.98 -12.19
C LEU A 29 10.71 3.49 -11.46
N ARG A 30 10.66 3.39 -10.12
CA ARG A 30 11.75 2.83 -9.32
C ARG A 30 11.45 1.39 -8.97
N VAL A 31 12.37 0.54 -9.33
CA VAL A 31 12.25 -0.90 -9.13
C VAL A 31 13.47 -1.39 -8.36
N LEU A 32 13.22 -2.20 -7.34
CA LEU A 32 14.28 -2.98 -6.69
C LEU A 32 14.37 -4.33 -7.39
N HIS A 33 15.56 -4.69 -7.81
CA HIS A 33 15.88 -6.02 -8.30
C HIS A 33 16.77 -6.70 -7.26
N ILE A 34 16.22 -7.72 -6.60
CA ILE A 34 16.77 -8.25 -5.36
C ILE A 34 17.23 -9.68 -5.57
N THR A 35 18.51 -9.93 -5.38
CA THR A 35 19.05 -11.28 -5.25
C THR A 35 19.00 -11.71 -3.80
N VAL A 36 18.42 -12.87 -3.53
CA VAL A 36 18.34 -13.43 -2.18
C VAL A 36 19.45 -14.45 -1.98
N THR A 37 20.08 -14.40 -0.82
CA THR A 37 21.15 -15.34 -0.43
C THR A 37 20.89 -15.95 0.93
N GLU A 38 21.49 -17.12 1.17
CA GLU A 38 21.61 -17.76 2.47
C GLU A 38 23.10 -17.95 2.76
N ASP A 39 23.62 -17.24 3.75
CA ASP A 39 25.05 -17.22 4.10
C ASP A 39 25.95 -16.95 2.88
N GLY A 40 25.48 -16.08 1.97
CA GLY A 40 26.21 -15.70 0.77
C GLY A 40 26.03 -16.64 -0.44
N ALA A 41 25.39 -17.80 -0.28
CA ALA A 41 25.02 -18.68 -1.39
C ALA A 41 23.66 -18.22 -1.98
N ALA A 42 23.45 -18.38 -3.29
CA ALA A 42 22.18 -18.06 -3.92
C ALA A 42 21.06 -18.91 -3.30
N TRP A 43 19.97 -18.24 -2.91
CA TRP A 43 18.79 -18.88 -2.33
C TRP A 43 17.55 -18.51 -3.16
N THR A 44 16.70 -19.50 -3.38
CA THR A 44 15.42 -19.34 -4.07
C THR A 44 14.32 -19.95 -3.23
N PRO A 45 13.15 -19.30 -3.12
CA PRO A 45 12.03 -19.89 -2.40
C PRO A 45 11.49 -21.12 -3.13
N ASP A 46 11.00 -22.09 -2.37
CA ASP A 46 10.30 -23.24 -2.92
C ASP A 46 9.03 -22.81 -3.71
N SER A 47 8.58 -23.71 -4.61
CA SER A 47 7.37 -23.47 -5.37
C SER A 47 6.15 -23.30 -4.45
N GLY A 48 5.36 -22.25 -4.69
CA GLY A 48 4.16 -21.94 -3.90
C GLY A 48 4.37 -20.90 -2.81
N TYR A 49 5.58 -20.38 -2.64
CA TYR A 49 5.79 -19.18 -1.82
C TYR A 49 5.34 -17.92 -2.57
N THR A 50 4.80 -16.98 -1.84
CA THR A 50 4.57 -15.60 -2.27
C THR A 50 5.56 -14.69 -1.59
N ALA A 51 5.92 -13.59 -2.22
CA ALA A 51 6.81 -12.59 -1.65
C ALA A 51 6.10 -11.24 -1.55
N ASN A 52 6.38 -10.52 -0.46
CA ASN A 52 5.89 -9.18 -0.23
C ASN A 52 7.05 -8.27 0.20
N LEU A 53 7.06 -7.05 -0.32
CA LEU A 53 7.90 -5.99 0.21
C LEU A 53 7.18 -5.37 1.41
N ARG A 54 7.81 -5.43 2.58
CA ARG A 54 7.37 -4.75 3.78
C ARG A 54 8.21 -3.48 3.96
N VAL A 55 7.56 -2.36 4.21
CA VAL A 55 8.22 -1.08 4.44
C VAL A 55 7.64 -0.44 5.70
N LEU A 56 8.49 -0.19 6.69
CA LEU A 56 8.14 0.57 7.90
C LEU A 56 8.72 1.97 7.77
N LYS A 57 7.84 2.96 7.65
CA LYS A 57 8.20 4.37 7.49
C LYS A 57 8.55 5.02 8.84
N GLU A 58 9.18 6.18 8.78
CA GLU A 58 9.59 6.95 9.97
C GLU A 58 8.40 7.39 10.84
N ASP A 59 7.22 7.56 10.24
CA ASP A 59 5.97 7.86 10.96
C ASP A 59 5.35 6.65 11.69
N GLY A 60 6.00 5.48 11.62
CA GLY A 60 5.54 4.24 12.22
C GLY A 60 4.49 3.48 11.40
N LEU A 61 4.07 4.02 10.26
CA LEU A 61 3.13 3.33 9.37
C LEU A 61 3.85 2.31 8.50
N ALA A 62 3.33 1.10 8.45
CA ALA A 62 3.84 0.02 7.62
C ALA A 62 3.02 -0.15 6.35
N CYS A 63 3.72 -0.50 5.28
CA CYS A 63 3.13 -0.87 3.99
C CYS A 63 3.54 -2.28 3.62
N PHE A 64 2.64 -3.00 2.96
CA PHE A 64 2.84 -4.34 2.42
C PHE A 64 2.44 -4.35 0.95
N TYR A 65 3.35 -4.80 0.09
CA TYR A 65 3.09 -4.90 -1.35
C TYR A 65 3.49 -6.27 -1.87
N PRO A 66 2.64 -6.95 -2.65
CA PRO A 66 3.05 -8.13 -3.36
C PRO A 66 4.14 -7.77 -4.38
N VAL A 67 5.16 -8.61 -4.48
CA VAL A 67 6.28 -8.51 -5.41
C VAL A 67 6.38 -9.76 -6.25
N THR A 68 7.09 -9.68 -7.37
CA THR A 68 7.23 -10.80 -8.29
C THR A 68 8.49 -11.60 -7.95
N ILE A 69 8.34 -12.91 -7.83
CA ILE A 69 9.45 -13.85 -7.82
C ILE A 69 9.69 -14.27 -9.27
N GLU A 70 10.87 -13.96 -9.80
CA GLU A 70 11.25 -14.31 -11.16
C GLU A 70 11.64 -15.80 -11.26
N GLN A 71 11.75 -16.32 -12.49
CA GLN A 71 12.08 -17.72 -12.71
C GLN A 71 13.47 -18.13 -12.20
N ASP A 72 14.39 -17.18 -12.12
CA ASP A 72 15.73 -17.37 -11.60
C ASP A 72 15.84 -17.20 -10.07
N GLY A 73 14.70 -16.93 -9.41
CA GLY A 73 14.62 -16.71 -7.96
C GLY A 73 14.89 -15.28 -7.52
N THR A 74 15.21 -14.38 -8.43
CA THR A 74 15.32 -12.96 -8.10
C THR A 74 13.95 -12.34 -7.84
N ILE A 75 13.92 -11.23 -7.10
CA ILE A 75 12.69 -10.53 -6.74
C ILE A 75 12.63 -9.19 -7.47
N THR A 76 11.57 -8.98 -8.21
CA THR A 76 11.28 -7.67 -8.81
C THR A 76 10.22 -6.94 -7.97
N ALA A 77 10.61 -5.83 -7.34
CA ALA A 77 9.79 -5.06 -6.42
C ALA A 77 9.65 -3.59 -6.87
N PRO A 78 8.61 -3.24 -7.64
CA PRO A 78 8.30 -1.85 -7.94
C PRO A 78 7.91 -1.10 -6.67
N LEU A 79 8.55 0.04 -6.41
CA LEU A 79 8.20 0.89 -5.28
C LEU A 79 6.90 1.63 -5.58
N LYS A 80 5.97 1.56 -4.64
CA LYS A 80 4.65 2.19 -4.75
C LYS A 80 4.58 3.45 -3.87
N GLU A 81 3.63 4.31 -4.17
CA GLU A 81 3.39 5.58 -3.47
C GLU A 81 3.42 5.45 -1.94
N GLY A 82 2.70 4.49 -1.39
CA GLY A 82 2.63 4.30 0.06
C GLY A 82 3.98 4.09 0.73
N ALA A 83 4.97 3.45 0.04
CA ALA A 83 6.33 3.30 0.54
C ALA A 83 7.13 4.60 0.50
N LEU A 84 6.80 5.50 -0.43
CA LEU A 84 7.51 6.74 -0.72
C LEU A 84 6.75 7.99 -0.23
N ALA A 85 5.62 7.83 0.44
CA ALA A 85 4.76 8.94 0.85
C ALA A 85 5.41 9.85 1.90
N LYS A 86 6.30 9.31 2.75
CA LYS A 86 6.99 10.05 3.81
C LYS A 86 8.48 10.12 3.51
N ASP A 87 9.05 11.32 3.57
CA ASP A 87 10.49 11.54 3.53
C ASP A 87 11.17 11.04 4.82
N GLY A 88 12.42 10.68 4.73
CA GLY A 88 13.19 10.12 5.84
C GLY A 88 13.69 8.71 5.56
N LEU A 89 14.07 7.99 6.61
CA LEU A 89 14.54 6.62 6.53
C LEU A 89 13.36 5.65 6.75
N ALA A 90 13.12 4.79 5.79
CA ALA A 90 12.17 3.69 5.94
C ALA A 90 12.93 2.36 5.97
N LEU A 91 12.58 1.50 6.93
CA LEU A 91 13.13 0.15 7.04
C LEU A 91 12.33 -0.78 6.14
N ALA A 92 13.00 -1.55 5.29
CA ALA A 92 12.36 -2.44 4.34
C ALA A 92 12.98 -3.84 4.36
N ASP A 93 12.18 -4.84 4.08
CA ASP A 93 12.61 -6.23 3.87
C ASP A 93 11.64 -6.98 2.93
N ILE A 94 12.06 -8.15 2.47
CA ILE A 94 11.18 -9.06 1.75
C ILE A 94 10.71 -10.14 2.71
N VAL A 95 9.39 -10.37 2.70
CA VAL A 95 8.73 -11.41 3.49
C VAL A 95 8.18 -12.46 2.55
N PHE A 96 8.65 -13.69 2.71
CA PHE A 96 8.14 -14.87 2.01
C PHE A 96 7.10 -15.56 2.88
N THR A 97 6.03 -16.02 2.26
CA THR A 97 4.97 -16.76 2.94
C THR A 97 4.55 -17.94 2.08
N ASN A 98 4.44 -19.13 2.65
CA ASN A 98 3.94 -20.30 1.94
C ASN A 98 2.43 -20.17 1.66
N ALA A 99 1.90 -21.01 0.76
CA ALA A 99 0.49 -20.97 0.36
C ALA A 99 -0.50 -21.19 1.53
N ALA A 100 -0.08 -21.88 2.58
CA ALA A 100 -0.89 -22.12 3.78
C ALA A 100 -0.84 -20.96 4.79
N GLY A 101 0.07 -19.98 4.61
CA GLY A 101 0.29 -18.89 5.55
C GLY A 101 0.91 -19.31 6.89
N THR A 102 1.42 -20.54 6.98
CA THR A 102 1.97 -21.13 8.22
C THR A 102 3.46 -20.91 8.37
N GLU A 103 4.17 -20.69 7.27
CA GLU A 103 5.61 -20.46 7.25
C GLU A 103 5.88 -19.06 6.74
N ILE A 104 6.65 -18.32 7.51
CA ILE A 104 7.02 -16.92 7.20
C ILE A 104 8.52 -16.80 7.36
N LEU A 105 9.19 -16.32 6.31
CA LEU A 105 10.63 -16.07 6.29
C LEU A 105 10.85 -14.63 5.83
N SER A 106 11.75 -13.91 6.49
CA SER A 106 12.12 -12.55 6.08
C SER A 106 13.61 -12.48 5.74
N THR A 107 13.96 -11.64 4.78
CA THR A 107 15.35 -11.29 4.48
C THR A 107 15.91 -10.32 5.53
N ALA A 108 17.23 -10.04 5.43
CA ALA A 108 17.81 -8.89 6.13
C ALA A 108 17.06 -7.61 5.79
N SER A 109 16.80 -6.78 6.79
CA SER A 109 16.24 -5.45 6.56
C SER A 109 17.30 -4.50 5.99
N PHE A 110 16.86 -3.58 5.13
CA PHE A 110 17.67 -2.51 4.55
C PHE A 110 16.93 -1.17 4.64
N PHE A 111 17.56 -0.08 4.24
CA PHE A 111 16.98 1.25 4.35
C PHE A 111 16.65 1.84 2.99
N LEU A 112 15.42 2.33 2.85
CA LEU A 112 15.06 3.28 1.81
C LEU A 112 15.30 4.69 2.35
N ASN A 113 16.21 5.43 1.72
CA ASN A 113 16.44 6.84 2.03
C ASN A 113 15.57 7.69 1.12
N VAL A 114 14.39 8.06 1.61
CA VAL A 114 13.38 8.79 0.85
C VAL A 114 13.68 10.27 0.93
N GLY A 115 14.25 10.81 -0.13
CA GLY A 115 14.50 12.24 -0.27
C GLY A 115 13.19 13.02 -0.45
N LYS A 116 13.11 14.18 0.20
CA LYS A 116 11.96 15.07 0.07
C LYS A 116 11.79 15.52 -1.39
N SER A 117 10.56 15.45 -1.89
CA SER A 117 10.23 16.05 -3.18
C SER A 117 10.11 17.56 -3.04
N GLY A 118 10.63 18.32 -4.02
CA GLY A 118 10.39 19.75 -4.10
C GLY A 118 8.94 20.13 -4.42
N ILE A 119 8.14 19.16 -4.84
CA ILE A 119 6.70 19.29 -5.00
C ILE A 119 6.09 19.04 -3.62
N MET A 120 5.87 20.13 -2.87
CA MET A 120 5.39 20.08 -1.48
C MET A 120 3.92 19.66 -1.34
N GLN A 121 3.21 19.51 -2.43
CA GLN A 121 1.86 18.99 -2.45
C GLN A 121 1.78 17.92 -3.52
N HIS A 122 1.53 16.71 -3.12
CA HIS A 122 0.71 15.85 -3.94
C HIS A 122 -0.48 16.73 -4.33
N VAL A 123 -0.69 16.91 -5.61
CA VAL A 123 -1.90 17.58 -6.08
C VAL A 123 -3.06 16.76 -5.50
N THR A 124 -3.61 17.24 -4.39
CA THR A 124 -4.89 16.79 -3.81
C THR A 124 -6.00 17.17 -4.80
N GLY A 125 -5.84 16.81 -6.01
CA GLY A 125 -6.64 17.15 -7.15
C GLY A 125 -6.82 15.98 -8.08
N THR A 126 -6.58 14.76 -7.64
CA THR A 126 -7.15 13.65 -8.37
C THR A 126 -8.66 13.72 -8.13
N ASN A 127 -9.39 13.80 -9.24
CA ASN A 127 -10.86 13.74 -9.23
C ASN A 127 -11.41 12.60 -8.34
N GLU A 128 -10.62 11.58 -8.10
CA GLU A 128 -10.93 10.44 -7.24
C GLU A 128 -10.96 10.79 -5.74
N PHE A 129 -10.00 11.58 -5.26
CA PHE A 129 -10.00 11.99 -3.85
C PHE A 129 -11.11 13.02 -3.56
N GLN A 130 -11.35 13.94 -4.50
CA GLN A 130 -12.48 14.88 -4.38
C GLN A 130 -13.82 14.14 -4.40
N ARG A 131 -13.99 13.16 -5.29
CA ARG A 131 -15.18 12.29 -5.32
C ARG A 131 -15.34 11.52 -4.02
N LEU A 132 -14.26 10.98 -3.45
CA LEU A 132 -14.32 10.27 -2.17
C LEU A 132 -14.77 11.21 -1.03
N LEU A 133 -14.29 12.45 -1.00
CA LEU A 133 -14.73 13.44 -0.02
C LEU A 133 -16.22 13.79 -0.23
N GLU A 134 -16.65 14.03 -1.47
CA GLU A 134 -18.04 14.28 -1.82
C GLU A 134 -18.95 13.11 -1.43
N ASP A 135 -18.52 11.87 -1.72
CA ASP A 135 -19.23 10.63 -1.36
C ASP A 135 -19.32 10.48 0.18
N CYS A 136 -18.26 10.83 0.93
CA CYS A 136 -18.28 10.83 2.40
C CYS A 136 -19.22 11.90 2.96
N GLU A 137 -19.20 13.13 2.43
CA GLU A 137 -20.09 14.21 2.85
C GLU A 137 -21.55 13.85 2.55
N GLU A 138 -21.83 13.24 1.41
CA GLU A 138 -23.17 12.77 1.07
C GLU A 138 -23.62 11.62 1.98
N ALA A 139 -22.75 10.69 2.31
CA ALA A 139 -23.05 9.61 3.26
C ALA A 139 -23.33 10.16 4.66
N GLU A 140 -22.55 11.15 5.15
CA GLU A 140 -22.79 11.81 6.43
C GLU A 140 -24.12 12.54 6.43
N ARG A 141 -24.49 13.22 5.35
CA ARG A 141 -25.76 13.91 5.20
C ARG A 141 -26.94 12.94 5.20
N LEU A 142 -26.80 11.78 4.51
CA LEU A 142 -27.82 10.73 4.52
C LEU A 142 -27.97 10.10 5.91
N ILE A 143 -26.88 9.86 6.62
CA ILE A 143 -26.90 9.35 8.00
C ILE A 143 -27.58 10.34 8.93
N ALA A 144 -27.27 11.65 8.78
CA ALA A 144 -27.91 12.70 9.57
C ALA A 144 -29.41 12.81 9.29
N ALA A 145 -29.81 12.71 8.03
CA ALA A 145 -31.22 12.68 7.63
C ALA A 145 -31.97 11.47 8.19
N LEU A 146 -31.34 10.29 8.17
CA LEU A 146 -31.89 9.07 8.75
C LEU A 146 -31.95 9.10 10.28
N SER A 147 -31.04 9.85 10.92
CA SER A 147 -30.97 9.97 12.39
C SER A 147 -31.90 11.07 12.95
N GLY A 148 -32.22 12.08 12.15
CA GLY A 148 -32.97 13.24 12.56
C GLY A 148 -34.39 13.34 12.00
N GLY A 149 -34.69 12.65 10.91
CA GLY A 149 -36.00 12.65 10.25
C GLY A 149 -36.46 11.21 9.99
N GLY A 150 -37.71 10.93 10.26
CA GLY A 150 -38.30 9.65 9.89
C GLY A 150 -38.37 9.52 8.37
N LEU A 151 -38.18 8.32 7.85
CA LEU A 151 -38.55 7.97 6.49
C LEU A 151 -40.07 7.80 6.45
N ALA A 152 -40.76 8.60 5.66
CA ALA A 152 -42.17 8.37 5.37
C ALA A 152 -42.26 7.44 4.16
N PHE A 153 -42.98 6.36 4.33
CA PHE A 153 -43.31 5.44 3.24
C PHE A 153 -44.74 5.68 2.85
N SER A 154 -44.99 6.06 1.62
CA SER A 154 -46.35 6.14 1.05
C SER A 154 -46.51 5.07 -0.03
N ASP A 155 -47.64 4.36 0.03
CA ASP A 155 -48.07 3.41 -0.99
C ASP A 155 -49.14 4.09 -1.84
N ASP A 156 -48.98 4.07 -3.16
CA ASP A 156 -49.92 4.67 -4.12
C ASP A 156 -51.15 3.76 -4.42
N GLY A 157 -51.21 2.59 -3.78
CA GLY A 157 -52.26 1.61 -3.98
C GLY A 157 -52.10 0.72 -5.22
N ASP A 158 -51.11 1.02 -6.06
CA ASP A 158 -50.74 0.21 -7.26
C ASP A 158 -49.46 -0.66 -7.01
N GLY A 159 -49.01 -0.71 -5.75
CA GLY A 159 -47.87 -1.49 -5.32
C GLY A 159 -46.51 -0.79 -5.48
N ASN A 160 -46.51 0.52 -5.76
CA ASN A 160 -45.28 1.31 -5.73
C ASN A 160 -45.13 1.97 -4.37
N ILE A 161 -43.96 1.83 -3.78
CA ILE A 161 -43.63 2.47 -2.49
C ILE A 161 -42.74 3.68 -2.80
N THR A 162 -43.21 4.85 -2.43
CA THR A 162 -42.40 6.08 -2.46
C THR A 162 -41.82 6.33 -1.07
N VAL A 163 -40.54 6.62 -1.03
CA VAL A 163 -39.80 6.92 0.21
C VAL A 163 -39.48 8.42 0.20
N GLU A 164 -40.00 9.16 1.17
CA GLU A 164 -39.64 10.56 1.36
C GLU A 164 -38.90 10.75 2.69
N VAL A 165 -37.91 11.63 2.68
CA VAL A 165 -37.25 12.08 3.92
C VAL A 165 -38.07 13.20 4.51
N VAL A 166 -38.64 12.97 5.68
CA VAL A 166 -39.43 13.98 6.38
C VAL A 166 -38.51 14.81 7.26
N ASP A 167 -38.48 16.12 7.04
CA ASP A 167 -37.80 17.06 7.94
C ASP A 167 -38.58 17.17 9.25
N PRO A 168 -37.98 16.88 10.42
CA PRO A 168 -38.69 16.94 11.69
C PRO A 168 -39.04 18.35 12.13
N ASN A 169 -38.71 19.40 11.35
CA ASN A 169 -38.96 20.83 11.66
C ASN A 169 -39.95 21.51 10.72
N GLU A 170 -40.70 20.78 9.85
CA GLU A 170 -41.84 21.31 9.13
C GLU A 170 -43.19 20.93 9.75
#